data_9b081bc99c51101fb8f22b38d5173454
#
_entry.id   9b081bc99c51101fb8f22b38d5173454
#
_cell.length_a   1.000
_cell.length_b   1.000
_cell.length_c   1.000
_cell.angle_alpha   90.00
_cell.angle_beta   90.00
_cell.angle_gamma   90.00
#
_symmetry.space_group_name_H-M   'P 1'
#
loop_
_entity.id
_entity.type
_entity.pdbx_description
1 polymer ?
#
loop_
_entity_poly.entity_id
_entity_poly.type
_entity_poly.pdbx_seq_one_letter_code
_entity_poly.pdbx_strand_id
1 'polypeptide(L)'
;NEVVPQGVFDITGIFTRYNNTWQIVLRSTDDLKASETGGTLEKPYTVAQALEKINAGTAGDAKVYATGIIVKVKDVDTGTYGNGTFVISDDGKDTEGKTLEVFRCFNIDGAKWTEETKKILVPGKKVVVSGTLLDYNGTKEIKGGNLISIK
;
A
#
# COMPACT_ATOMS: atom_id res chain seq x y z
N ASN A 1 -30.85 16.51 7.87
CA ASN A 1 -30.03 16.57 6.64
C ASN A 1 -28.93 15.53 6.78
N GLU A 2 -29.10 14.40 6.10
CA GLU A 2 -28.03 13.39 6.00
C GLU A 2 -26.94 13.94 5.08
N VAL A 3 -25.71 13.87 5.54
CA VAL A 3 -24.55 14.32 4.74
C VAL A 3 -24.17 13.18 3.79
N VAL A 4 -24.28 13.43 2.49
CA VAL A 4 -23.82 12.49 1.48
C VAL A 4 -22.30 12.40 1.59
N PRO A 5 -21.70 11.18 1.69
CA PRO A 5 -20.26 11.02 1.71
C PRO A 5 -19.60 11.67 0.50
N GLN A 6 -18.48 12.34 0.73
CA GLN A 6 -17.66 12.89 -0.34
C GLN A 6 -16.57 11.87 -0.74
N GLY A 7 -16.27 11.77 -2.03
CA GLY A 7 -15.25 10.86 -2.55
C GLY A 7 -15.80 9.54 -3.07
N VAL A 8 -14.98 8.49 -3.07
CA VAL A 8 -15.36 7.15 -3.52
C VAL A 8 -16.04 6.40 -2.38
N PHE A 9 -17.17 5.76 -2.65
CA PHE A 9 -17.92 5.00 -1.64
C PHE A 9 -18.57 3.77 -2.27
N ASP A 10 -18.76 2.74 -1.45
CA ASP A 10 -19.47 1.52 -1.82
C ASP A 10 -20.95 1.70 -1.51
N ILE A 11 -21.80 1.32 -2.47
CA ILE A 11 -23.26 1.37 -2.34
C ILE A 11 -23.81 -0.05 -2.30
N THR A 12 -24.59 -0.35 -1.28
CA THR A 12 -25.46 -1.52 -1.23
C THR A 12 -26.90 -1.04 -1.26
N GLY A 13 -27.74 -1.60 -2.11
CA GLY A 13 -29.12 -1.16 -2.22
C GLY A 13 -29.97 -2.05 -3.09
N ILE A 14 -31.26 -1.74 -3.17
CA ILE A 14 -32.22 -2.43 -4.05
C ILE A 14 -32.21 -1.73 -5.39
N PHE A 15 -31.89 -2.49 -6.45
CA PHE A 15 -31.98 -2.00 -7.81
C PHE A 15 -33.45 -2.00 -8.25
N THR A 16 -33.98 -0.85 -8.62
CA THR A 16 -35.38 -0.70 -9.00
C THR A 16 -35.54 0.24 -10.20
N ARG A 17 -36.73 0.25 -10.79
CA ARG A 17 -37.08 1.09 -11.93
C ARG A 17 -38.30 1.93 -11.63
N TYR A 18 -38.20 3.23 -11.73
CA TYR A 18 -39.30 4.16 -11.58
C TYR A 18 -39.35 5.13 -12.79
N ASN A 19 -40.51 5.27 -13.41
CA ASN A 19 -40.72 6.12 -14.60
C ASN A 19 -39.64 5.97 -15.68
N ASN A 20 -39.32 4.73 -16.04
CA ASN A 20 -38.25 4.37 -16.99
C ASN A 20 -36.83 4.71 -16.58
N THR A 21 -36.61 5.20 -15.39
CA THR A 21 -35.27 5.49 -14.85
C THR A 21 -34.86 4.40 -13.87
N TRP A 22 -33.65 3.86 -14.05
CA TRP A 22 -33.04 2.96 -13.08
C TRP A 22 -32.54 3.73 -11.86
N GLN A 23 -32.79 3.20 -10.68
CA GLN A 23 -32.35 3.81 -9.42
C GLN A 23 -31.95 2.75 -8.40
N ILE A 24 -31.08 3.13 -7.47
CA ILE A 24 -30.71 2.32 -6.30
C ILE A 24 -31.42 2.94 -5.12
N VAL A 25 -32.21 2.14 -4.42
CA VAL A 25 -32.88 2.55 -3.18
C VAL A 25 -32.06 2.02 -2.01
N LEU A 26 -31.56 2.93 -1.17
CA LEU A 26 -30.87 2.60 0.07
C LEU A 26 -31.88 2.24 1.14
N ARG A 27 -31.61 1.22 1.95
CA ARG A 27 -32.46 0.78 3.06
C ARG A 27 -32.10 1.53 4.34
N SER A 28 -30.82 1.94 4.47
CA SER A 28 -30.31 2.69 5.60
C SER A 28 -29.04 3.44 5.19
N THR A 29 -28.54 4.31 6.06
CA THR A 29 -27.24 4.98 5.89
C THR A 29 -26.06 4.00 5.88
N ASP A 30 -26.22 2.81 6.48
CA ASP A 30 -25.20 1.76 6.47
C ASP A 30 -25.00 1.13 5.07
N ASP A 31 -25.93 1.37 4.16
CA ASP A 31 -25.81 0.97 2.76
C ASP A 31 -24.84 1.88 1.96
N LEU A 32 -24.40 3.01 2.56
CA LEU A 32 -23.38 3.90 2.05
C LEU A 32 -22.15 3.81 2.97
N LYS A 33 -21.11 3.15 2.51
CA LYS A 33 -19.83 3.09 3.23
C LYS A 33 -18.79 3.86 2.43
N ALA A 34 -18.01 4.72 3.11
CA ALA A 34 -16.81 5.25 2.47
C ALA A 34 -16.00 4.06 1.96
N SER A 35 -15.74 4.02 0.66
CA SER A 35 -14.86 2.97 0.11
C SER A 35 -13.54 3.06 0.83
N GLU A 36 -13.12 1.96 1.43
CA GLU A 36 -11.83 1.87 2.09
C GLU A 36 -10.70 1.89 1.05
N THR A 37 -10.59 3.00 0.32
CA THR A 37 -9.47 3.25 -0.57
C THR A 37 -8.21 3.47 0.27
N GLY A 38 -7.59 2.37 0.69
CA GLY A 38 -6.25 2.41 1.22
C GLY A 38 -5.22 2.70 0.13
N GLY A 39 -3.96 2.80 0.50
CA GLY A 39 -2.86 3.02 -0.44
C GLY A 39 -2.60 4.48 -0.75
N THR A 40 -3.23 5.42 -0.02
CA THR A 40 -2.89 6.84 -0.01
C THR A 40 -1.84 7.15 1.06
N LEU A 41 -1.27 8.35 1.03
CA LEU A 41 -0.31 8.78 2.05
C LEU A 41 -0.97 8.86 3.44
N GLU A 42 -2.20 9.34 3.49
CA GLU A 42 -2.98 9.49 4.74
C GLU A 42 -3.42 8.13 5.29
N LYS A 43 -3.66 7.18 4.39
CA LYS A 43 -4.10 5.81 4.72
C LYS A 43 -3.30 4.77 3.91
N PRO A 44 -2.02 4.54 4.24
CA PRO A 44 -1.21 3.54 3.56
C PRO A 44 -1.80 2.14 3.72
N TYR A 45 -1.65 1.29 2.71
CA TYR A 45 -1.99 -0.13 2.87
C TYR A 45 -1.13 -0.77 3.97
N THR A 46 -1.72 -1.61 4.80
CA THR A 46 -0.97 -2.58 5.59
C THR A 46 -0.35 -3.62 4.64
N VAL A 47 0.62 -4.40 5.12
CA VAL A 47 1.19 -5.48 4.30
C VAL A 47 0.12 -6.48 3.88
N ALA A 48 -0.80 -6.85 4.78
CA ALA A 48 -1.91 -7.75 4.47
C ALA A 48 -2.81 -7.21 3.35
N GLN A 49 -3.19 -5.93 3.40
CA GLN A 49 -3.99 -5.30 2.35
C GLN A 49 -3.26 -5.22 1.01
N ALA A 50 -1.96 -4.91 1.02
CA ALA A 50 -1.14 -4.90 -0.19
C ALA A 50 -1.07 -6.30 -0.84
N LEU A 51 -0.84 -7.33 -0.03
CA LEU A 51 -0.82 -8.73 -0.48
C LEU A 51 -2.18 -9.17 -1.05
N GLU A 52 -3.28 -8.77 -0.41
CA GLU A 52 -4.63 -9.03 -0.91
C GLU A 52 -4.84 -8.42 -2.29
N LYS A 53 -4.47 -7.15 -2.50
CA LYS A 53 -4.55 -6.46 -3.79
C LYS A 53 -3.74 -7.17 -4.88
N ILE A 54 -2.52 -7.60 -4.57
CA ILE A 54 -1.66 -8.33 -5.49
C ILE A 54 -2.30 -9.69 -5.85
N ASN A 55 -2.74 -10.45 -4.85
CA ASN A 55 -3.31 -11.79 -5.05
C ASN A 55 -4.64 -11.76 -5.81
N ALA A 56 -5.44 -10.71 -5.61
CA ALA A 56 -6.70 -10.50 -6.36
C ALA A 56 -6.49 -9.97 -7.78
N GLY A 57 -5.26 -9.62 -8.17
CA GLY A 57 -4.97 -8.99 -9.47
C GLY A 57 -5.54 -7.56 -9.59
N THR A 58 -5.82 -6.90 -8.46
CA THR A 58 -6.41 -5.55 -8.42
C THR A 58 -5.42 -4.48 -7.98
N ALA A 59 -4.13 -4.80 -7.95
CA ALA A 59 -3.08 -3.87 -7.57
C ALA A 59 -2.96 -2.65 -8.49
N GLY A 60 -3.18 -2.85 -9.80
CA GLY A 60 -3.05 -1.80 -10.82
C GLY A 60 -1.60 -1.30 -10.99
N ASP A 61 -1.43 -0.35 -11.89
CA ASP A 61 -0.11 0.25 -12.18
C ASP A 61 0.10 1.59 -11.44
N ALA A 62 -0.87 2.02 -10.64
CA ALA A 62 -0.78 3.27 -9.92
C ALA A 62 0.22 3.18 -8.76
N LYS A 63 0.90 4.30 -8.50
CA LYS A 63 1.72 4.46 -7.31
C LYS A 63 0.83 4.49 -6.08
N VAL A 64 1.13 3.64 -5.11
CA VAL A 64 0.43 3.54 -3.83
C VAL A 64 1.41 3.70 -2.67
N TYR A 65 0.87 3.79 -1.45
CA TYR A 65 1.64 3.81 -0.22
C TYR A 65 1.35 2.56 0.61
N ALA A 66 2.39 2.00 1.22
CA ALA A 66 2.27 0.86 2.14
C ALA A 66 3.06 1.13 3.42
N THR A 67 2.64 0.52 4.51
CA THR A 67 3.31 0.62 5.81
C THR A 67 3.55 -0.77 6.38
N GLY A 68 4.65 -0.92 7.11
CA GLY A 68 5.00 -2.16 7.79
C GLY A 68 6.25 -1.99 8.64
N ILE A 69 6.66 -3.06 9.30
CA ILE A 69 7.87 -3.14 10.12
C ILE A 69 8.95 -3.86 9.30
N ILE A 70 10.15 -3.29 9.22
CA ILE A 70 11.27 -3.92 8.53
C ILE A 70 11.61 -5.24 9.22
N VAL A 71 11.62 -6.33 8.47
CA VAL A 71 11.99 -7.66 8.95
C VAL A 71 13.45 -7.96 8.65
N LYS A 72 13.86 -7.65 7.43
CA LYS A 72 15.25 -7.79 6.99
C LYS A 72 15.59 -6.82 5.87
N VAL A 73 16.83 -6.43 5.79
CA VAL A 73 17.40 -5.66 4.67
C VAL A 73 18.16 -6.64 3.79
N LYS A 74 17.81 -6.68 2.49
CA LYS A 74 18.45 -7.59 1.52
C LYS A 74 19.70 -6.96 0.90
N ASP A 75 19.55 -5.71 0.44
CA ASP A 75 20.62 -4.98 -0.24
C ASP A 75 20.37 -3.47 -0.16
N VAL A 76 21.45 -2.67 -0.10
CA VAL A 76 21.39 -1.21 -0.23
C VAL A 76 22.59 -0.77 -1.08
N ASP A 77 22.31 -0.43 -2.33
CA ASP A 77 23.29 0.16 -3.22
C ASP A 77 23.53 1.63 -2.86
N THR A 78 24.73 1.94 -2.43
CA THR A 78 25.15 3.31 -2.11
C THR A 78 26.02 3.93 -3.22
N GLY A 79 26.18 3.21 -4.32
CA GLY A 79 27.01 3.60 -5.47
C GLY A 79 26.18 4.07 -6.66
N THR A 80 26.13 3.22 -7.68
CA THR A 80 25.61 3.58 -9.00
C THR A 80 24.11 3.90 -8.99
N TYR A 81 23.29 3.01 -8.44
CA TYR A 81 21.84 3.14 -8.47
C TYR A 81 21.28 3.90 -7.28
N GLY A 82 21.87 3.72 -6.10
CA GLY A 82 21.46 4.41 -4.88
C GLY A 82 20.09 4.00 -4.36
N ASN A 83 19.69 2.73 -4.55
CA ASN A 83 18.42 2.20 -4.08
C ASN A 83 18.61 1.04 -3.09
N GLY A 84 17.56 0.73 -2.32
CA GLY A 84 17.59 -0.33 -1.33
C GLY A 84 16.45 -1.32 -1.52
N THR A 85 16.71 -2.58 -1.15
CA THR A 85 15.74 -3.67 -1.14
C THR A 85 15.67 -4.26 0.26
N PHE A 86 14.47 -4.28 0.81
CA PHE A 86 14.21 -4.79 2.15
C PHE A 86 12.81 -5.39 2.23
N VAL A 87 12.52 -6.12 3.30
CA VAL A 87 11.25 -6.83 3.50
C VAL A 87 10.53 -6.24 4.70
N ILE A 88 9.23 -6.06 4.58
CA ILE A 88 8.35 -5.56 5.63
C ILE A 88 7.22 -6.55 5.92
N SER A 89 6.72 -6.54 7.14
CA SER A 89 5.50 -7.23 7.57
C SER A 89 4.70 -6.38 8.54
N ASP A 90 3.46 -6.78 8.83
CA ASP A 90 2.60 -6.05 9.77
C ASP A 90 3.03 -6.26 11.23
N ASP A 91 3.62 -7.40 11.56
CA ASP A 91 3.99 -7.82 12.92
C ASP A 91 5.50 -7.85 13.19
N GLY A 92 6.33 -7.47 12.21
CA GLY A 92 7.79 -7.49 12.32
C GLY A 92 8.42 -8.88 12.22
N LYS A 93 7.66 -9.91 11.79
CA LYS A 93 8.14 -11.29 11.65
C LYS A 93 8.28 -11.68 10.18
N ASP A 94 9.33 -12.43 9.86
CA ASP A 94 9.56 -13.02 8.53
C ASP A 94 8.73 -14.31 8.37
N THR A 95 7.41 -14.14 8.26
CA THR A 95 6.49 -15.27 8.08
C THR A 95 6.14 -15.40 6.59
N GLU A 96 6.32 -16.59 6.03
CA GLU A 96 5.98 -16.87 4.63
C GLU A 96 4.53 -16.48 4.31
N GLY A 97 4.33 -15.83 3.18
CA GLY A 97 3.02 -15.34 2.74
C GLY A 97 2.48 -14.12 3.48
N LYS A 98 3.22 -13.57 4.47
CA LYS A 98 2.83 -12.39 5.26
C LYS A 98 3.81 -11.23 5.16
N THR A 99 4.71 -11.29 4.18
CA THR A 99 5.72 -10.27 3.96
C THR A 99 5.58 -9.65 2.58
N LEU A 100 5.95 -8.38 2.48
CA LEU A 100 6.00 -7.62 1.23
C LEU A 100 7.46 -7.17 1.00
N GLU A 101 7.99 -7.43 -0.18
CA GLU A 101 9.29 -6.93 -0.57
C GLU A 101 9.20 -5.48 -1.03
N VAL A 102 9.99 -4.61 -0.45
CA VAL A 102 10.19 -3.24 -0.91
C VAL A 102 11.40 -3.27 -1.85
N PHE A 103 11.14 -3.27 -3.17
CA PHE A 103 12.17 -3.49 -4.18
C PHE A 103 12.65 -2.19 -4.81
N ARG A 104 13.97 -1.95 -4.75
CA ARG A 104 14.65 -0.78 -5.33
C ARG A 104 14.05 0.55 -4.87
N CYS A 105 13.83 0.66 -3.57
CA CYS A 105 13.31 1.86 -2.91
C CYS A 105 14.42 2.92 -2.77
N PHE A 106 14.15 4.14 -3.17
CA PHE A 106 14.99 5.28 -2.87
C PHE A 106 14.77 5.75 -1.43
N ASN A 107 15.68 6.58 -0.94
CA ASN A 107 15.55 7.22 0.36
C ASN A 107 14.45 8.30 0.34
N ILE A 108 14.25 8.99 1.44
CA ILE A 108 13.29 10.10 1.59
C ILE A 108 13.50 11.13 0.47
N ASP A 109 12.39 11.64 -0.05
CA ASP A 109 12.35 12.61 -1.17
C ASP A 109 13.01 12.11 -2.48
N GLY A 110 13.14 10.78 -2.64
CA GLY A 110 13.75 10.18 -3.82
C GLY A 110 15.27 10.29 -3.87
N ALA A 111 15.91 10.65 -2.76
CA ALA A 111 17.34 10.72 -2.66
C ALA A 111 17.98 9.33 -2.79
N LYS A 112 19.22 9.27 -3.29
CA LYS A 112 20.01 8.04 -3.28
C LYS A 112 20.40 7.68 -1.84
N TRP A 113 20.47 6.36 -1.57
CA TRP A 113 21.09 5.88 -0.34
C TRP A 113 22.58 6.14 -0.36
N THR A 114 23.11 6.50 0.78
CA THR A 114 24.55 6.69 1.03
C THR A 114 24.99 5.79 2.18
N GLU A 115 26.30 5.63 2.38
CA GLU A 115 26.86 4.89 3.51
C GLU A 115 26.36 5.40 4.87
N GLU A 116 26.06 6.68 4.97
CA GLU A 116 25.52 7.29 6.19
C GLU A 116 24.02 7.02 6.34
N THR A 117 23.25 7.29 5.28
CA THR A 117 21.79 7.22 5.38
C THR A 117 21.26 5.78 5.42
N LYS A 118 21.96 4.80 4.82
CA LYS A 118 21.55 3.39 4.88
C LYS A 118 21.48 2.83 6.32
N LYS A 119 22.20 3.43 7.26
CA LYS A 119 22.24 2.98 8.67
C LYS A 119 20.90 3.06 9.38
N ILE A 120 19.93 3.83 8.86
CA ILE A 120 18.58 3.89 9.41
C ILE A 120 17.72 2.67 9.03
N LEU A 121 18.05 1.98 7.94
CA LEU A 121 17.34 0.76 7.52
C LEU A 121 17.78 -0.41 8.40
N VAL A 122 17.08 -0.60 9.50
CA VAL A 122 17.34 -1.71 10.43
C VAL A 122 16.05 -2.44 10.76
N PRO A 123 16.10 -3.78 10.97
CA PRO A 123 14.94 -4.55 11.40
C PRO A 123 14.29 -3.96 12.67
N GLY A 124 12.96 -4.08 12.75
CA GLY A 124 12.16 -3.54 13.85
C GLY A 124 11.66 -2.11 13.66
N LYS A 125 12.19 -1.37 12.68
CA LYS A 125 11.72 -0.02 12.37
C LYS A 125 10.43 -0.07 11.56
N LYS A 126 9.46 0.79 11.92
CA LYS A 126 8.24 0.98 11.15
C LYS A 126 8.48 1.97 10.04
N VAL A 127 8.06 1.62 8.83
CA VAL A 127 8.22 2.46 7.64
C VAL A 127 6.90 2.73 6.95
N VAL A 128 6.85 3.84 6.22
CA VAL A 128 5.90 4.09 5.13
C VAL A 128 6.72 4.21 3.85
N VAL A 129 6.33 3.47 2.82
CA VAL A 129 6.97 3.47 1.51
C VAL A 129 5.95 3.73 0.42
N SER A 130 6.40 4.27 -0.70
CA SER A 130 5.59 4.39 -1.90
C SER A 130 6.13 3.48 -3.00
N GLY A 131 5.30 3.13 -3.98
CA GLY A 131 5.69 2.34 -5.13
C GLY A 131 4.51 1.71 -5.84
N THR A 132 4.77 0.84 -6.81
CA THR A 132 3.76 0.07 -7.53
C THR A 132 3.73 -1.36 -6.99
N LEU A 133 2.54 -1.86 -6.68
CA LEU A 133 2.36 -3.24 -6.21
C LEU A 133 2.37 -4.21 -7.40
N LEU A 134 3.10 -5.30 -7.30
CA LEU A 134 3.09 -6.36 -8.31
C LEU A 134 3.49 -7.71 -7.73
N ASP A 135 3.19 -8.76 -8.50
CA ASP A 135 3.76 -10.10 -8.35
C ASP A 135 4.87 -10.26 -9.37
N TYR A 136 6.10 -10.38 -8.92
CA TYR A 136 7.23 -10.65 -9.78
C TYR A 136 7.71 -12.10 -9.57
N ASN A 137 7.30 -13.00 -10.47
CA ASN A 137 7.66 -14.42 -10.42
C ASN A 137 7.40 -15.07 -9.05
N GLY A 138 6.26 -14.75 -8.43
CA GLY A 138 5.87 -15.26 -7.11
C GLY A 138 6.33 -14.40 -5.92
N THR A 139 7.21 -13.43 -6.14
CA THR A 139 7.58 -12.45 -5.10
C THR A 139 6.60 -11.28 -5.11
N LYS A 140 5.93 -11.07 -3.98
CA LYS A 140 5.02 -9.93 -3.81
C LYS A 140 5.83 -8.69 -3.46
N GLU A 141 5.75 -7.67 -4.31
CA GLU A 141 6.60 -6.48 -4.24
C GLU A 141 5.80 -5.18 -4.22
N ILE A 142 6.37 -4.17 -3.54
CA ILE A 142 6.14 -2.77 -3.83
C ILE A 142 7.43 -2.20 -4.41
N LYS A 143 7.40 -1.71 -5.67
CA LYS A 143 8.56 -1.45 -6.49
C LYS A 143 8.69 0.00 -6.91
N GLY A 144 9.94 0.46 -6.99
CA GLY A 144 10.32 1.69 -7.71
C GLY A 144 9.83 2.99 -7.09
N GLY A 145 9.72 3.01 -5.77
CA GLY A 145 9.29 4.20 -5.04
C GLY A 145 10.32 4.71 -4.04
N ASN A 146 9.84 5.42 -3.05
CA ASN A 146 10.65 6.05 -2.02
C ASN A 146 10.24 5.60 -0.63
N LEU A 147 11.20 5.63 0.29
CA LEU A 147 10.92 5.73 1.71
C LEU A 147 10.25 7.10 1.98
N ILE A 148 9.11 7.08 2.67
CA ILE A 148 8.37 8.29 3.05
C ILE A 148 8.67 8.66 4.50
N SER A 149 8.68 7.66 5.37
CA SER A 149 9.02 7.84 6.78
C SER A 149 9.57 6.55 7.40
N ILE A 150 10.37 6.71 8.45
CA ILE A 150 10.90 5.62 9.26
C ILE A 150 10.94 6.05 10.73
N LYS A 151 10.49 5.18 11.64
CA LYS A 151 10.39 5.43 13.09
C LYS A 151 10.94 4.26 13.90
#